data_d1004ee8d3334e0b7c6379533263a33f
#
_entry.id   d1004ee8d3334e0b7c6379533263a33f
#
_cell.length_a   1.000
_cell.length_b   1.000
_cell.length_c   1.000
_cell.angle_alpha   90.00
_cell.angle_beta   90.00
_cell.angle_gamma   90.00
#
_symmetry.space_group_name_H-M   'P 1'
#
loop_
_entity.id
_entity.type
_entity.pdbx_description
1 polymer ?
#
loop_
_entity_poly.entity_id
_entity_poly.type
_entity_poly.pdbx_seq_one_letter_code
_entity_poly.pdbx_strand_id
1 'polypeptide(L)'
;MTRRRFLHTIVLVALAASAGCGYSLAGRGSFLPPHIRTIGVPTFTNLTPVFDVDRRVTDSVVSELIGRGKYKVERTSTGVDAVLSGEISSITLVPAAFNERQASRYVLVMTAKVEFRDVKNNTVIWSNPALQFREEYDIPATAADPTAFFGQDVDALNRLATEFARTLVSAILEAF
;
A
#
# COMPACT_ATOMS: atom_id res chain seq x y z
N MET A 1 -55.30 22.29 -25.41
CA MET A 1 -54.29 21.27 -25.77
C MET A 1 -52.84 21.61 -25.40
N THR A 2 -52.52 22.84 -25.06
CA THR A 2 -51.15 23.34 -24.80
C THR A 2 -50.59 22.99 -23.42
N ARG A 3 -51.39 22.97 -22.35
CA ARG A 3 -50.92 22.70 -20.97
C ARG A 3 -50.39 21.26 -20.77
N ARG A 4 -50.97 20.27 -21.39
CA ARG A 4 -50.51 18.86 -21.29
C ARG A 4 -49.15 18.68 -22.00
N ARG A 5 -48.93 19.32 -23.12
CA ARG A 5 -47.66 19.24 -23.85
C ARG A 5 -46.52 19.91 -23.06
N PHE A 6 -46.78 21.00 -22.37
CA PHE A 6 -45.83 21.71 -21.51
C PHE A 6 -45.39 20.86 -20.30
N LEU A 7 -46.32 20.14 -19.66
CA LEU A 7 -46.00 19.23 -18.57
C LEU A 7 -45.10 18.06 -19.03
N HIS A 8 -45.36 17.50 -20.21
CA HIS A 8 -44.54 16.39 -20.71
C HIS A 8 -43.13 16.81 -21.07
N THR A 9 -42.92 18.02 -21.59
CA THR A 9 -41.58 18.57 -21.86
C THR A 9 -40.81 18.82 -20.58
N ILE A 10 -41.41 19.34 -19.51
CA ILE A 10 -40.76 19.55 -18.22
C ILE A 10 -40.31 18.20 -17.59
N VAL A 11 -41.17 17.19 -17.63
CA VAL A 11 -40.86 15.83 -17.12
C VAL A 11 -39.72 15.19 -17.90
N LEU A 12 -39.71 15.35 -19.25
CA LEU A 12 -38.65 14.81 -20.09
C LEU A 12 -37.28 15.47 -19.81
N VAL A 13 -37.28 16.79 -19.59
CA VAL A 13 -36.04 17.55 -19.24
C VAL A 13 -35.55 17.18 -17.84
N ALA A 14 -36.45 16.98 -16.88
CA ALA A 14 -36.08 16.53 -15.53
C ALA A 14 -35.51 15.10 -15.53
N LEU A 15 -36.04 14.18 -16.36
CA LEU A 15 -35.47 12.83 -16.50
C LEU A 15 -34.07 12.84 -17.17
N ALA A 16 -33.83 13.75 -18.15
CA ALA A 16 -32.53 13.88 -18.80
C ALA A 16 -31.44 14.45 -17.88
N ALA A 17 -31.81 15.27 -16.90
CA ALA A 17 -30.88 15.85 -15.93
C ALA A 17 -30.39 14.84 -14.85
N SER A 18 -31.10 13.72 -14.65
CA SER A 18 -30.70 12.70 -13.68
C SER A 18 -29.72 11.64 -14.23
N ALA A 19 -29.40 11.64 -15.51
CA ALA A 19 -28.46 10.70 -16.15
C ALA A 19 -26.97 11.12 -16.01
N GLY A 20 -26.66 12.18 -15.29
CA GLY A 20 -25.33 12.80 -15.20
C GLY A 20 -24.49 12.45 -13.96
N CYS A 21 -24.79 11.38 -13.20
CA CYS A 21 -23.84 10.88 -12.21
C CYS A 21 -22.75 10.07 -12.92
N GLY A 22 -21.77 10.80 -13.50
CA GLY A 22 -20.53 10.25 -14.01
C GLY A 22 -19.67 9.69 -12.86
N TYR A 23 -20.03 8.53 -12.30
CA TYR A 23 -19.11 7.73 -11.53
C TYR A 23 -18.11 7.12 -12.50
N SER A 24 -17.01 7.81 -12.70
CA SER A 24 -15.80 7.22 -13.27
C SER A 24 -15.32 6.15 -12.28
N LEU A 25 -15.37 4.86 -12.66
CA LEU A 25 -14.71 3.81 -11.89
C LEU A 25 -13.21 4.15 -11.85
N ALA A 26 -12.76 4.77 -10.77
CA ALA A 26 -11.34 4.84 -10.44
C ALA A 26 -10.85 3.39 -10.30
N GLY A 27 -9.96 2.94 -11.18
CA GLY A 27 -9.37 1.61 -11.08
C GLY A 27 -9.09 0.85 -12.37
N ARG A 28 -9.40 1.39 -13.55
CA ARG A 28 -9.07 0.75 -14.84
C ARG A 28 -8.08 1.53 -15.72
N GLY A 29 -7.49 2.62 -15.22
CA GLY A 29 -6.40 3.30 -15.89
C GLY A 29 -5.07 2.53 -15.74
N SER A 30 -4.19 2.55 -16.73
CA SER A 30 -2.78 2.22 -16.54
C SER A 30 -2.14 3.47 -15.96
N PHE A 31 -1.89 3.46 -14.66
CA PHE A 31 -1.37 4.62 -13.92
C PHE A 31 0.10 4.90 -14.21
N LEU A 32 0.84 3.90 -14.72
CA LEU A 32 2.25 4.04 -15.07
C LEU A 32 2.42 4.35 -16.56
N PRO A 33 3.53 4.99 -16.95
CA PRO A 33 3.88 5.22 -18.33
C PRO A 33 3.76 3.95 -19.19
N PRO A 34 3.24 4.03 -20.43
CA PRO A 34 2.89 2.85 -21.25
C PRO A 34 4.06 1.91 -21.57
N HIS A 35 5.29 2.40 -21.46
CA HIS A 35 6.48 1.59 -21.70
C HIS A 35 6.87 0.71 -20.52
N ILE A 36 6.34 0.97 -19.31
CA ILE A 36 6.60 0.15 -18.13
C ILE A 36 5.68 -1.07 -18.16
N ARG A 37 6.26 -2.23 -18.45
CA ARG A 37 5.59 -3.53 -18.51
C ARG A 37 6.17 -4.50 -17.48
N THR A 38 7.46 -4.36 -17.18
CA THR A 38 8.18 -5.21 -16.23
C THR A 38 8.68 -4.36 -15.07
N ILE A 39 8.28 -4.75 -13.87
CA ILE A 39 8.69 -4.09 -12.62
C ILE A 39 9.65 -5.02 -11.88
N GLY A 40 10.83 -4.52 -11.57
CA GLY A 40 11.80 -5.19 -10.69
C GLY A 40 11.55 -4.81 -9.23
N VAL A 41 11.51 -5.82 -8.37
CA VAL A 41 11.39 -5.63 -6.92
C VAL A 41 12.52 -6.43 -6.25
N PRO A 42 13.72 -5.86 -6.14
CA PRO A 42 14.79 -6.49 -5.35
C PRO A 42 14.37 -6.58 -3.88
N THR A 43 14.98 -7.49 -3.13
CA THR A 43 14.73 -7.61 -1.69
C THR A 43 14.97 -6.27 -1.01
N PHE A 44 14.01 -5.83 -0.20
CA PHE A 44 14.11 -4.60 0.59
C PHE A 44 15.28 -4.71 1.58
N THR A 45 15.92 -3.60 1.87
CA THR A 45 16.95 -3.56 2.91
C THR A 45 16.28 -3.50 4.28
N ASN A 46 16.76 -4.29 5.24
CA ASN A 46 16.29 -4.27 6.62
C ASN A 46 17.35 -3.64 7.53
N LEU A 47 17.05 -2.50 8.12
CA LEU A 47 17.89 -1.83 9.12
C LEU A 47 17.38 -2.04 10.55
N THR A 48 16.37 -2.89 10.73
CA THR A 48 15.75 -3.16 12.04
C THR A 48 16.28 -4.46 12.65
N PRO A 49 16.13 -4.66 13.96
CA PRO A 49 16.47 -5.93 14.61
C PRO A 49 15.45 -7.04 14.35
N VAL A 50 14.32 -6.75 13.67
CA VAL A 50 13.28 -7.75 13.39
C VAL A 50 13.74 -8.63 12.23
N PHE A 51 13.93 -9.90 12.52
CA PHE A 51 14.45 -10.87 11.55
C PHE A 51 13.43 -11.15 10.43
N ASP A 52 13.92 -11.33 9.19
CA ASP A 52 13.15 -11.80 8.03
C ASP A 52 12.01 -10.84 7.54
N VAL A 53 11.91 -9.65 8.10
CA VAL A 53 10.86 -8.69 7.73
C VAL A 53 11.03 -8.16 6.31
N ASP A 54 12.27 -7.99 5.85
CA ASP A 54 12.64 -7.58 4.50
C ASP A 54 12.12 -8.56 3.43
N ARG A 55 12.33 -9.85 3.64
CA ARG A 55 11.87 -10.89 2.74
C ARG A 55 10.32 -10.94 2.72
N ARG A 56 9.68 -10.93 3.88
CA ARG A 56 8.20 -10.97 4.00
C ARG A 56 7.55 -9.77 3.33
N VAL A 57 8.07 -8.58 3.58
CA VAL A 57 7.59 -7.35 2.95
C VAL A 57 7.79 -7.41 1.44
N THR A 58 8.96 -7.83 0.97
CA THR A 58 9.23 -7.97 -0.47
C THR A 58 8.29 -8.97 -1.13
N ASP A 59 8.08 -10.13 -0.51
CA ASP A 59 7.19 -11.18 -1.01
C ASP A 59 5.74 -10.67 -1.12
N SER A 60 5.28 -9.94 -0.12
CA SER A 60 3.94 -9.34 -0.10
C SER A 60 3.79 -8.25 -1.15
N VAL A 61 4.80 -7.39 -1.34
CA VAL A 61 4.81 -6.34 -2.37
C VAL A 61 4.77 -6.95 -3.77
N VAL A 62 5.57 -8.00 -4.03
CA VAL A 62 5.55 -8.74 -5.29
C VAL A 62 4.17 -9.34 -5.54
N SER A 63 3.59 -9.99 -4.53
CA SER A 63 2.27 -10.62 -4.63
C SER A 63 1.17 -9.60 -4.90
N GLU A 64 1.21 -8.46 -4.23
CA GLU A 64 0.23 -7.38 -4.44
C GLU A 64 0.34 -6.78 -5.85
N LEU A 65 1.56 -6.52 -6.35
CA LEU A 65 1.77 -6.03 -7.72
C LEU A 65 1.28 -7.03 -8.78
N ILE A 66 1.54 -8.33 -8.59
CA ILE A 66 1.02 -9.40 -9.46
C ILE A 66 -0.51 -9.45 -9.40
N GLY A 67 -1.09 -9.31 -8.22
CA GLY A 67 -2.55 -9.31 -8.00
C GLY A 67 -3.27 -8.17 -8.73
N ARG A 68 -2.60 -7.04 -8.99
CA ARG A 68 -3.12 -5.96 -9.83
C ARG A 68 -3.20 -6.32 -11.33
N GLY A 69 -2.54 -7.41 -11.75
CA GLY A 69 -2.74 -8.08 -13.05
C GLY A 69 -2.25 -7.35 -14.29
N LYS A 70 -1.47 -6.28 -14.15
CA LYS A 70 -1.06 -5.41 -15.28
C LYS A 70 0.41 -5.50 -15.63
N TYR A 71 1.25 -5.94 -14.70
CA TYR A 71 2.70 -5.88 -14.83
C TYR A 71 3.33 -7.25 -14.64
N LYS A 72 4.40 -7.51 -15.38
CA LYS A 72 5.30 -8.62 -15.07
C LYS A 72 6.19 -8.18 -13.92
N VAL A 73 6.28 -8.98 -12.86
CA VAL A 73 7.07 -8.64 -11.67
C VAL A 73 8.24 -9.61 -11.55
N GLU A 74 9.45 -9.06 -11.41
CA GLU A 74 10.71 -9.81 -11.30
C GLU A 74 11.43 -9.43 -10.00
N ARG A 75 12.14 -10.41 -9.39
CA ARG A 75 12.92 -10.16 -8.16
C ARG A 75 14.36 -9.70 -8.48
N THR A 76 14.48 -8.71 -9.34
CA THR A 76 15.77 -8.18 -9.79
C THR A 76 15.69 -6.68 -10.00
N SER A 77 16.85 -6.02 -10.01
CA SER A 77 16.97 -4.60 -10.38
C SER A 77 17.47 -4.40 -11.81
N THR A 78 17.75 -5.49 -12.55
CA THR A 78 18.33 -5.42 -13.90
C THR A 78 17.43 -6.09 -14.93
N GLY A 79 17.43 -5.55 -16.17
CA GLY A 79 16.64 -6.10 -17.27
C GLY A 79 15.13 -5.83 -17.15
N VAL A 80 14.73 -4.82 -16.41
CA VAL A 80 13.35 -4.42 -16.15
C VAL A 80 13.12 -2.95 -16.58
N ASP A 81 11.87 -2.57 -16.77
CA ASP A 81 11.51 -1.21 -17.20
C ASP A 81 11.52 -0.21 -16.05
N ALA A 82 11.11 -0.66 -14.86
CA ALA A 82 11.12 0.14 -13.64
C ALA A 82 11.54 -0.70 -12.43
N VAL A 83 12.11 -0.07 -11.40
CA VAL A 83 12.55 -0.71 -10.16
C VAL A 83 11.85 -0.07 -8.97
N LEU A 84 11.23 -0.90 -8.15
CA LEU A 84 10.71 -0.54 -6.84
C LEU A 84 11.68 -1.02 -5.78
N SER A 85 12.41 -0.10 -5.16
CA SER A 85 13.36 -0.37 -4.08
C SER A 85 12.86 0.18 -2.76
N GLY A 86 13.18 -0.48 -1.67
CA GLY A 86 12.76 -0.07 -0.33
C GLY A 86 13.80 -0.40 0.74
N GLU A 87 13.78 0.41 1.80
CA GLU A 87 14.59 0.24 2.99
C GLU A 87 13.71 0.40 4.23
N ILE A 88 13.58 -0.64 5.04
CA ILE A 88 12.85 -0.62 6.31
C ILE A 88 13.78 -0.03 7.36
N SER A 89 13.54 1.23 7.72
CA SER A 89 14.44 1.99 8.59
C SER A 89 14.15 1.79 10.08
N SER A 90 12.89 1.57 10.46
CA SER A 90 12.53 1.30 11.86
C SER A 90 11.22 0.53 11.99
N ILE A 91 11.15 -0.27 13.06
CA ILE A 91 9.92 -0.87 13.58
C ILE A 91 9.90 -0.59 15.09
N THR A 92 8.86 0.11 15.55
CA THR A 92 8.70 0.50 16.96
C THR A 92 7.32 0.14 17.45
N LEU A 93 7.22 -0.23 18.72
CA LEU A 93 5.99 -0.51 19.43
C LEU A 93 5.76 0.58 20.49
N VAL A 94 4.68 1.33 20.34
CA VAL A 94 4.31 2.42 21.26
C VAL A 94 3.10 1.98 22.07
N PRO A 95 3.15 1.97 23.42
CA PRO A 95 2.00 1.64 24.25
C PRO A 95 0.82 2.55 23.96
N ALA A 96 -0.36 1.97 23.68
CA ALA A 96 -1.60 2.69 23.39
C ALA A 96 -2.65 2.55 24.49
N ALA A 97 -2.65 1.43 25.23
CA ALA A 97 -3.55 1.20 26.36
C ALA A 97 -2.87 0.40 27.47
N PHE A 98 -3.36 0.59 28.70
CA PHE A 98 -2.83 -0.05 29.89
C PHE A 98 -3.95 -0.79 30.63
N ASN A 99 -3.68 -2.03 31.07
CA ASN A 99 -4.47 -2.76 32.03
C ASN A 99 -3.64 -2.95 33.30
N GLU A 100 -4.23 -2.61 34.48
CA GLU A 100 -3.58 -2.80 35.79
C GLU A 100 -2.12 -2.29 35.85
N ARG A 101 -1.83 -1.14 35.22
CA ARG A 101 -0.51 -0.49 35.08
C ARG A 101 0.46 -1.19 34.11
N GLN A 102 0.02 -2.19 33.35
CA GLN A 102 0.82 -2.80 32.29
C GLN A 102 0.21 -2.46 30.92
N ALA A 103 1.07 -2.20 29.95
CA ALA A 103 0.61 -1.98 28.58
C ALA A 103 0.08 -3.30 28.01
N SER A 104 -1.13 -3.28 27.46
CA SER A 104 -1.79 -4.45 26.88
C SER A 104 -2.02 -4.28 25.37
N ARG A 105 -2.04 -3.03 24.90
CA ARG A 105 -2.17 -2.70 23.49
C ARG A 105 -1.06 -1.75 23.06
N TYR A 106 -0.52 -2.03 21.92
CA TYR A 106 0.55 -1.24 21.32
C TYR A 106 0.14 -0.79 19.92
N VAL A 107 0.65 0.37 19.50
CA VAL A 107 0.68 0.77 18.09
C VAL A 107 2.03 0.39 17.54
N LEU A 108 2.04 -0.52 16.59
CA LEU A 108 3.20 -0.83 15.78
C LEU A 108 3.36 0.26 14.73
N VAL A 109 4.55 0.84 14.65
CA VAL A 109 4.91 1.83 13.65
C VAL A 109 6.11 1.31 12.86
N MET A 110 5.90 0.99 11.58
CA MET A 110 6.98 0.67 10.66
C MET A 110 7.24 1.89 9.78
N THR A 111 8.50 2.28 9.64
CA THR A 111 8.93 3.35 8.74
C THR A 111 9.81 2.76 7.66
N ALA A 112 9.52 3.09 6.41
CA ALA A 112 10.31 2.65 5.26
C ALA A 112 10.58 3.83 4.31
N LYS A 113 11.78 3.85 3.76
CA LYS A 113 12.11 4.68 2.60
C LYS A 113 11.85 3.86 1.35
N VAL A 114 11.07 4.39 0.42
CA VAL A 114 10.71 3.68 -0.81
C VAL A 114 10.93 4.60 -2.01
N GLU A 115 11.46 4.03 -3.08
CA GLU A 115 11.66 4.71 -4.35
C GLU A 115 11.20 3.81 -5.49
N PHE A 116 10.41 4.37 -6.42
CA PHE A 116 10.02 3.73 -7.66
C PHE A 116 10.59 4.53 -8.82
N ARG A 117 11.50 3.91 -9.57
CA ARG A 117 12.32 4.55 -10.60
C ARG A 117 12.07 3.92 -11.97
N ASP A 118 11.84 4.74 -12.98
CA ASP A 118 11.91 4.37 -14.38
C ASP A 118 13.37 4.18 -14.78
N VAL A 119 13.73 2.96 -15.15
CA VAL A 119 15.13 2.61 -15.51
C VAL A 119 15.50 3.18 -16.86
N LYS A 120 14.56 3.18 -17.83
CA LYS A 120 14.81 3.64 -19.19
C LYS A 120 15.09 5.15 -19.27
N ASN A 121 14.31 5.93 -18.54
CA ASN A 121 14.41 7.38 -18.53
C ASN A 121 15.29 7.89 -17.37
N ASN A 122 15.72 7.00 -16.47
CA ASN A 122 16.46 7.31 -15.25
C ASN A 122 15.76 8.39 -14.40
N THR A 123 14.43 8.32 -14.29
CA THR A 123 13.62 9.27 -13.53
C THR A 123 12.93 8.59 -12.35
N VAL A 124 12.83 9.28 -11.22
CA VAL A 124 12.02 8.83 -10.09
C VAL A 124 10.55 9.09 -10.44
N ILE A 125 9.77 8.02 -10.51
CA ILE A 125 8.33 8.06 -10.80
C ILE A 125 7.56 8.41 -9.51
N TRP A 126 7.95 7.77 -8.42
CA TRP A 126 7.36 7.96 -7.10
C TRP A 126 8.41 7.71 -6.02
N SER A 127 8.35 8.47 -4.95
CA SER A 127 9.19 8.22 -3.78
C SER A 127 8.55 8.73 -2.50
N ASN A 128 8.83 8.03 -1.41
CA ASN A 128 8.51 8.48 -0.08
C ASN A 128 9.71 8.17 0.85
N PRO A 129 10.39 9.19 1.37
CA PRO A 129 11.57 9.00 2.19
C PRO A 129 11.26 8.48 3.59
N ALA A 130 10.01 8.53 4.04
CA ALA A 130 9.57 8.12 5.38
C ALA A 130 8.11 7.66 5.37
N LEU A 131 7.80 6.67 4.51
CA LEU A 131 6.49 6.04 4.48
C LEU A 131 6.24 5.35 5.82
N GLN A 132 5.20 5.79 6.53
CA GLN A 132 4.82 5.19 7.80
C GLN A 132 3.60 4.29 7.63
N PHE A 133 3.70 3.09 8.16
CA PHE A 133 2.61 2.17 8.37
C PHE A 133 2.36 2.00 9.86
N ARG A 134 1.08 2.00 10.27
CA ARG A 134 0.67 1.89 11.67
C ARG A 134 -0.43 0.86 11.82
N GLU A 135 -0.29 -0.02 12.81
CA GLU A 135 -1.27 -1.05 13.13
C GLU A 135 -1.36 -1.25 14.64
N GLU A 136 -2.56 -1.52 15.16
CA GLU A 136 -2.72 -1.91 16.56
C GLU A 136 -2.31 -3.37 16.73
N TYR A 137 -1.55 -3.64 17.79
CA TYR A 137 -1.04 -4.96 18.11
C TYR A 137 -1.16 -5.24 19.62
N ASP A 138 -1.86 -6.32 19.95
CA ASP A 138 -2.04 -6.72 21.34
C ASP A 138 -0.89 -7.63 21.76
N ILE A 139 -0.26 -7.30 22.89
CA ILE A 139 0.84 -8.07 23.48
C ILE A 139 0.40 -8.53 24.89
N PRO A 140 0.58 -9.81 25.24
CA PRO A 140 0.32 -10.26 26.60
C PRO A 140 1.15 -9.47 27.61
N ALA A 141 0.52 -9.06 28.71
CA ALA A 141 1.20 -8.34 29.79
C ALA A 141 2.40 -9.10 30.42
N THR A 142 2.48 -10.41 30.14
CA THR A 142 3.58 -11.28 30.58
C THR A 142 4.81 -11.22 29.68
N ALA A 143 4.73 -10.55 28.51
CA ALA A 143 5.87 -10.41 27.62
C ALA A 143 6.92 -9.47 28.23
N ALA A 144 8.10 -9.98 28.50
CA ALA A 144 9.20 -9.21 29.10
C ALA A 144 9.75 -8.15 28.14
N ASP A 145 9.78 -8.43 26.85
CA ASP A 145 10.19 -7.54 25.77
C ASP A 145 9.15 -7.57 24.64
N PRO A 146 8.36 -6.49 24.50
CA PRO A 146 7.36 -6.37 23.45
C PRO A 146 7.92 -6.47 22.02
N THR A 147 9.10 -5.93 21.76
CA THR A 147 9.73 -5.94 20.44
C THR A 147 10.22 -7.34 20.06
N ALA A 148 10.84 -8.03 21.00
CA ALA A 148 11.26 -9.42 20.81
C ALA A 148 10.06 -10.35 20.65
N PHE A 149 8.98 -10.13 21.40
CA PHE A 149 7.74 -10.88 21.26
C PHE A 149 7.14 -10.74 19.87
N PHE A 150 6.99 -9.50 19.40
CA PHE A 150 6.50 -9.21 18.04
C PHE A 150 7.40 -9.84 16.97
N GLY A 151 8.72 -9.77 17.12
CA GLY A 151 9.68 -10.31 16.15
C GLY A 151 9.61 -11.84 16.01
N GLN A 152 9.00 -12.54 16.96
CA GLN A 152 8.78 -13.99 16.93
C GLN A 152 7.36 -14.38 16.47
N ASP A 153 6.43 -13.42 16.41
CA ASP A 153 5.06 -13.66 15.96
C ASP A 153 4.99 -13.64 14.43
N VAL A 154 5.11 -14.83 13.85
CA VAL A 154 5.09 -15.03 12.38
C VAL A 154 3.80 -14.51 11.75
N ASP A 155 2.67 -14.68 12.42
CA ASP A 155 1.36 -14.26 11.90
C ASP A 155 1.23 -12.72 11.91
N ALA A 156 1.72 -12.08 12.97
CA ALA A 156 1.77 -10.63 13.05
C ALA A 156 2.70 -10.03 11.97
N LEU A 157 3.87 -10.62 11.77
CA LEU A 157 4.80 -10.22 10.70
C LEU A 157 4.19 -10.38 9.31
N ASN A 158 3.45 -11.46 9.06
CA ASN A 158 2.78 -11.68 7.78
C ASN A 158 1.64 -10.67 7.55
N ARG A 159 0.84 -10.37 8.59
CA ARG A 159 -0.20 -9.32 8.50
C ARG A 159 0.41 -7.96 8.20
N LEU A 160 1.43 -7.56 8.98
CA LEU A 160 2.17 -6.33 8.75
C LEU A 160 2.66 -6.22 7.30
N ALA A 161 3.33 -7.25 6.80
CA ALA A 161 3.88 -7.27 5.44
C ALA A 161 2.78 -7.14 4.37
N THR A 162 1.66 -7.83 4.55
CA THR A 162 0.52 -7.80 3.63
C THR A 162 -0.15 -6.42 3.59
N GLU A 163 -0.45 -5.85 4.74
CA GLU A 163 -1.13 -4.55 4.82
C GLU A 163 -0.20 -3.40 4.38
N PHE A 164 1.09 -3.48 4.72
CA PHE A 164 2.09 -2.55 4.19
C PHE A 164 2.16 -2.61 2.66
N ALA A 165 2.24 -3.81 2.08
CA ALA A 165 2.30 -4.00 0.64
C ALA A 165 1.07 -3.42 -0.07
N ARG A 166 -0.12 -3.66 0.47
CA ARG A 166 -1.39 -3.11 -0.03
C ARG A 166 -1.37 -1.59 -0.02
N THR A 167 -0.98 -0.99 1.11
CA THR A 167 -0.88 0.46 1.28
C THR A 167 0.13 1.07 0.31
N LEU A 168 1.33 0.48 0.21
CA LEU A 168 2.39 0.94 -0.67
C LEU A 168 1.98 0.89 -2.15
N VAL A 169 1.48 -0.26 -2.61
CA VAL A 169 1.12 -0.45 -4.03
C VAL A 169 -0.06 0.45 -4.40
N SER A 170 -1.05 0.61 -3.52
CA SER A 170 -2.14 1.58 -3.74
C SER A 170 -1.60 3.00 -3.83
N ALA A 171 -0.73 3.44 -2.91
CA ALA A 171 -0.15 4.78 -2.93
C ALA A 171 0.66 5.06 -4.23
N ILE A 172 1.39 4.06 -4.75
CA ILE A 172 2.11 4.19 -6.01
C ILE A 172 1.14 4.29 -7.19
N LEU A 173 0.13 3.42 -7.26
CA LEU A 173 -0.78 3.35 -8.40
C LEU A 173 -1.82 4.47 -8.43
N GLU A 174 -2.13 5.08 -7.29
CA GLU A 174 -3.09 6.20 -7.17
C GLU A 174 -2.42 7.59 -7.32
N ALA A 175 -1.09 7.62 -7.39
CA ALA A 175 -0.34 8.88 -7.54
C ALA A 175 -0.40 9.48 -8.96
N PHE A 176 -1.11 8.81 -9.92
CA PHE A 176 -1.15 9.21 -11.34
C PHE A 176 -2.62 9.34 -11.86
#